data_c772871b3f2ce5d0a5e5eb19b8e1bfd8
#
_entry.id   c772871b3f2ce5d0a5e5eb19b8e1bfd8
#
_cell.length_a   1.000
_cell.length_b   1.000
_cell.length_c   1.000
_cell.angle_alpha   90.00
_cell.angle_beta   90.00
_cell.angle_gamma   90.00
#
_symmetry.space_group_name_H-M   'P 1'
#
loop_
_entity.id
_entity.type
_entity.pdbx_description
1 polymer ?
#
loop_
_entity_poly.entity_id
_entity_poly.type
_entity_poly.pdbx_seq_one_letter_code
_entity_poly.pdbx_strand_id
1 'polypeptide(L)'
;MKLTWLGHSCIRIDTGASALLIDPFLKGNPTFEKSGFDWAQATHGITHVALTHGHSDHIGDTVEICRTKGATLLATFELAMHLKGKGCEKIEPMNTGGTIYTADFDLTLVNALHSSSTDVYLGNPNGIIVKPKTGPVVYHMGDTDMHAEMGLIAEFHKPEIGIVPIGDRFTMGARAAAFACKKFFQFKTIIPVHYGTFAGMLDPDASKFQTAMAGHHVVVPKVGEAMDV
;
A
#
# COMPACT_ATOMS: atom_id res chain seq x y z
N MET A 1 15.10 -2.23 -8.38
CA MET A 1 13.77 -1.67 -8.08
C MET A 1 13.94 -0.62 -6.99
N LYS A 2 13.16 0.49 -7.05
CA LYS A 2 13.17 1.49 -5.97
C LYS A 2 11.81 1.52 -5.28
N LEU A 3 11.82 1.70 -3.97
CA LEU A 3 10.63 1.82 -3.15
C LEU A 3 10.73 3.13 -2.35
N THR A 4 9.65 3.93 -2.36
CA THR A 4 9.61 5.22 -1.65
C THR A 4 8.32 5.28 -0.83
N TRP A 5 8.46 5.50 0.49
CA TRP A 5 7.31 5.80 1.34
C TRP A 5 6.95 7.28 1.25
N LEU A 6 5.67 7.57 1.07
CA LEU A 6 5.17 8.93 0.89
C LEU A 6 4.24 9.38 2.03
N GLY A 7 4.30 8.69 3.16
CA GLY A 7 3.45 8.93 4.32
C GLY A 7 2.20 8.05 4.34
N HIS A 8 1.67 7.83 5.53
CA HIS A 8 0.52 6.96 5.80
C HIS A 8 0.73 5.57 5.17
N SER A 9 -0.16 5.14 4.28
CA SER A 9 -0.04 3.87 3.53
C SER A 9 0.49 4.05 2.10
N CYS A 10 0.85 5.29 1.71
CA CYS A 10 1.25 5.57 0.35
C CYS A 10 2.67 5.07 0.05
N ILE A 11 2.78 4.15 -0.90
CA ILE A 11 4.05 3.59 -1.38
C ILE A 11 4.18 3.81 -2.89
N ARG A 12 5.32 4.33 -3.31
CA ARG A 12 5.75 4.37 -4.71
C ARG A 12 6.72 3.22 -4.98
N ILE A 13 6.50 2.49 -6.07
CA ILE A 13 7.38 1.43 -6.56
C ILE A 13 7.78 1.76 -7.99
N ASP A 14 9.08 1.99 -8.21
CA ASP A 14 9.65 2.18 -9.54
C ASP A 14 10.32 0.87 -10.00
N THR A 15 9.82 0.30 -11.11
CA THR A 15 10.30 -0.97 -11.66
C THR A 15 10.31 -0.92 -13.19
N GLY A 16 11.48 -1.08 -13.79
CA GLY A 16 11.64 -0.95 -15.24
C GLY A 16 11.23 0.43 -15.74
N ALA A 17 10.32 0.46 -16.71
CA ALA A 17 9.74 1.68 -17.24
C ALA A 17 8.46 2.11 -16.51
N SER A 18 7.97 1.30 -15.56
CA SER A 18 6.74 1.56 -14.81
C SER A 18 7.01 2.18 -13.45
N ALA A 19 6.15 3.13 -13.06
CA ALA A 19 6.06 3.65 -11.71
C ALA A 19 4.63 3.46 -11.19
N LEU A 20 4.50 2.72 -10.10
CA LEU A 20 3.26 2.39 -9.42
C LEU A 20 3.13 3.20 -8.13
N LEU A 21 1.97 3.83 -7.90
CA LEU A 21 1.57 4.34 -6.59
C LEU A 21 0.51 3.43 -5.98
N ILE A 22 0.71 3.02 -4.74
CA ILE A 22 -0.30 2.32 -3.94
C ILE A 22 -0.84 3.32 -2.91
N ASP A 23 -2.17 3.42 -2.82
CA ASP A 23 -2.91 4.25 -1.85
C ASP A 23 -2.39 5.71 -1.77
N PRO A 24 -2.52 6.50 -2.85
CA PRO A 24 -1.89 7.81 -2.96
C PRO A 24 -2.62 8.91 -2.20
N PHE A 25 -2.66 8.81 -0.88
CA PHE A 25 -3.11 9.88 0.01
C PHE A 25 -1.95 10.83 0.28
N LEU A 26 -1.84 11.89 -0.52
CA LEU A 26 -0.76 12.89 -0.47
C LEU A 26 -1.29 14.24 0.03
N LYS A 27 -2.20 14.89 -0.69
CA LYS A 27 -2.84 16.14 -0.28
C LYS A 27 -3.75 15.89 0.92
N GLY A 28 -3.62 16.70 1.94
CA GLY A 28 -4.35 16.53 3.20
C GLY A 28 -3.76 15.45 4.12
N ASN A 29 -2.66 14.80 3.73
CA ASN A 29 -1.90 13.89 4.58
C ASN A 29 -0.89 14.67 5.42
N PRO A 30 -1.09 14.83 6.76
CA PRO A 30 -0.20 15.63 7.58
C PRO A 30 1.25 15.16 7.58
N THR A 31 1.48 13.85 7.42
CA THR A 31 2.84 13.28 7.38
C THR A 31 3.55 13.65 6.08
N PHE A 32 2.84 13.60 4.95
CA PHE A 32 3.37 14.01 3.66
C PHE A 32 3.62 15.52 3.62
N GLU A 33 2.64 16.33 4.01
CA GLU A 33 2.73 17.79 3.97
C GLU A 33 3.86 18.34 4.85
N LYS A 34 4.03 17.81 6.07
CA LYS A 34 5.11 18.19 6.99
C LYS A 34 6.50 17.82 6.48
N SER A 35 6.61 16.84 5.60
CA SER A 35 7.92 16.41 5.04
C SER A 35 8.53 17.45 4.10
N GLY A 36 7.71 18.32 3.51
CA GLY A 36 8.12 19.24 2.46
C GLY A 36 8.42 18.57 1.12
N PHE A 37 8.14 17.26 0.98
CA PHE A 37 8.30 16.58 -0.30
C PHE A 37 7.21 17.02 -1.28
N ASP A 38 7.62 17.31 -2.52
CA ASP A 38 6.72 17.92 -3.49
C ASP A 38 5.78 16.89 -4.16
N TRP A 39 4.49 17.27 -4.31
CA TRP A 39 3.48 16.44 -4.97
C TRP A 39 3.85 16.13 -6.43
N ALA A 40 4.41 17.10 -7.16
CA ALA A 40 4.82 16.88 -8.55
C ALA A 40 5.96 15.86 -8.64
N GLN A 41 6.91 15.87 -7.70
CA GLN A 41 7.95 14.86 -7.59
C GLN A 41 7.38 13.50 -7.23
N ALA A 42 6.49 13.43 -6.23
CA ALA A 42 5.84 12.19 -5.80
C ALA A 42 5.09 11.50 -6.95
N THR A 43 4.49 12.30 -7.84
CA THR A 43 3.65 11.82 -8.96
C THR A 43 4.35 11.86 -10.32
N HIS A 44 5.66 12.18 -10.36
CA HIS A 44 6.41 12.20 -11.62
C HIS A 44 6.52 10.83 -12.24
N GLY A 45 6.14 10.73 -13.54
CA GLY A 45 6.27 9.49 -14.31
C GLY A 45 5.35 8.35 -13.89
N ILE A 46 4.33 8.60 -13.03
CA ILE A 46 3.40 7.55 -12.61
C ILE A 46 2.64 7.00 -13.79
N THR A 47 2.69 5.68 -13.95
CA THR A 47 2.01 4.90 -14.99
C THR A 47 0.78 4.17 -14.46
N HIS A 48 0.82 3.77 -13.18
CA HIS A 48 -0.26 3.02 -12.54
C HIS A 48 -0.53 3.53 -11.12
N VAL A 49 -1.80 3.45 -10.73
CA VAL A 49 -2.25 3.63 -9.35
C VAL A 49 -2.96 2.36 -8.94
N ALA A 50 -2.62 1.81 -7.76
CA ALA A 50 -3.36 0.69 -7.18
C ALA A 50 -3.98 1.09 -5.85
N LEU A 51 -5.18 0.59 -5.57
CA LEU A 51 -5.90 0.86 -4.33
C LEU A 51 -6.17 -0.44 -3.57
N THR A 52 -5.84 -0.43 -2.28
CA THR A 52 -6.16 -1.54 -1.38
C THR A 52 -7.65 -1.58 -1.06
N HIS A 53 -8.27 -0.42 -0.84
CA HIS A 53 -9.68 -0.30 -0.50
C HIS A 53 -10.21 1.13 -0.66
N GLY A 54 -11.49 1.33 -0.34
CA GLY A 54 -12.24 2.54 -0.68
C GLY A 54 -12.29 3.64 0.37
N HIS A 55 -11.48 3.64 1.43
CA HIS A 55 -11.44 4.74 2.39
C HIS A 55 -10.70 5.96 1.82
N SER A 56 -11.07 7.15 2.29
CA SER A 56 -10.59 8.42 1.76
C SER A 56 -9.09 8.64 1.92
N ASP A 57 -8.50 8.12 3.01
CA ASP A 57 -7.07 8.15 3.33
C ASP A 57 -6.23 7.12 2.53
N HIS A 58 -6.87 6.38 1.62
CA HIS A 58 -6.25 5.50 0.62
C HIS A 58 -6.57 5.95 -0.81
N ILE A 59 -7.84 6.25 -1.12
CA ILE A 59 -8.21 6.83 -2.43
C ILE A 59 -7.42 8.12 -2.71
N GLY A 60 -7.35 9.01 -1.73
CA GLY A 60 -6.57 10.25 -1.78
C GLY A 60 -6.63 10.96 -3.13
N ASP A 61 -5.47 11.19 -3.73
CA ASP A 61 -5.28 11.93 -4.98
C ASP A 61 -5.48 11.09 -6.26
N THR A 62 -5.98 9.84 -6.15
CA THR A 62 -6.09 8.89 -7.27
C THR A 62 -6.72 9.51 -8.52
N VAL A 63 -7.86 10.19 -8.37
CA VAL A 63 -8.57 10.78 -9.53
C VAL A 63 -7.73 11.85 -10.22
N GLU A 64 -7.10 12.73 -9.45
CA GLU A 64 -6.24 13.78 -9.98
C GLU A 64 -5.01 13.20 -10.69
N ILE A 65 -4.37 12.18 -10.10
CA ILE A 65 -3.22 11.50 -10.69
C ILE A 65 -3.62 10.79 -11.99
N CYS A 66 -4.70 10.03 -11.99
CA CYS A 66 -5.18 9.35 -13.20
C CYS A 66 -5.48 10.34 -14.33
N ARG A 67 -6.14 11.47 -14.03
CA ARG A 67 -6.46 12.50 -15.01
C ARG A 67 -5.25 13.24 -15.54
N THR A 68 -4.32 13.63 -14.64
CA THR A 68 -3.20 14.53 -15.02
C THR A 68 -1.98 13.77 -15.56
N LYS A 69 -1.78 12.53 -15.13
CA LYS A 69 -0.66 11.68 -15.56
C LYS A 69 -1.07 10.63 -16.59
N GLY A 70 -2.37 10.42 -16.80
CA GLY A 70 -2.87 9.36 -17.69
C GLY A 70 -2.61 7.97 -17.14
N ALA A 71 -2.46 7.85 -15.81
CA ALA A 71 -2.19 6.59 -15.13
C ALA A 71 -3.38 5.63 -15.19
N THR A 72 -3.10 4.33 -15.25
CA THR A 72 -4.11 3.27 -15.19
C THR A 72 -4.42 2.93 -13.73
N LEU A 73 -5.69 2.95 -13.35
CA LEU A 73 -6.17 2.55 -12.02
C LEU A 73 -6.38 1.04 -11.96
N LEU A 74 -5.77 0.40 -10.95
CA LEU A 74 -5.91 -1.02 -10.59
C LEU A 74 -6.65 -1.09 -9.24
N ALA A 75 -7.87 -1.62 -9.20
CA ALA A 75 -8.67 -1.70 -7.97
C ALA A 75 -9.77 -2.76 -8.09
N THR A 76 -10.46 -3.05 -6.97
CA THR A 76 -11.67 -3.86 -7.02
C THR A 76 -12.67 -3.29 -8.01
N PHE A 77 -13.50 -4.16 -8.59
CA PHE A 77 -14.44 -3.78 -9.65
C PHE A 77 -15.30 -2.58 -9.24
N GLU A 78 -15.90 -2.63 -8.06
CA GLU A 78 -16.80 -1.57 -7.55
C GLU A 78 -16.06 -0.25 -7.38
N LEU A 79 -14.87 -0.28 -6.77
CA LEU A 79 -14.05 0.92 -6.55
C LEU A 79 -13.56 1.51 -7.88
N ALA A 80 -13.07 0.67 -8.80
CA ALA A 80 -12.62 1.11 -10.11
C ALA A 80 -13.76 1.76 -10.92
N MET A 81 -14.97 1.15 -10.91
CA MET A 81 -16.13 1.72 -11.60
C MET A 81 -16.61 3.02 -10.96
N HIS A 82 -16.59 3.10 -9.61
CA HIS A 82 -16.93 4.34 -8.90
C HIS A 82 -15.96 5.49 -9.28
N LEU A 83 -14.66 5.22 -9.29
CA LEU A 83 -13.64 6.22 -9.62
C LEU A 83 -13.59 6.53 -11.12
N LYS A 84 -13.96 5.58 -11.99
CA LYS A 84 -14.21 5.86 -13.41
C LYS A 84 -15.27 6.94 -13.59
N GLY A 85 -16.36 6.84 -12.85
CA GLY A 85 -17.43 7.87 -12.83
C GLY A 85 -16.95 9.24 -12.32
N LYS A 86 -15.82 9.28 -11.59
CA LYS A 86 -15.18 10.51 -11.09
C LYS A 86 -14.05 11.03 -11.99
N GLY A 87 -13.69 10.32 -13.08
CA GLY A 87 -12.72 10.77 -14.06
C GLY A 87 -11.43 9.96 -14.20
N CYS A 88 -11.34 8.77 -13.62
CA CYS A 88 -10.28 7.82 -13.95
C CYS A 88 -10.63 7.14 -15.28
N GLU A 89 -10.08 7.62 -16.39
CA GLU A 89 -10.44 7.14 -17.74
C GLU A 89 -9.93 5.71 -18.00
N LYS A 90 -8.67 5.45 -17.60
CA LYS A 90 -8.03 4.14 -17.77
C LYS A 90 -8.18 3.33 -16.47
N ILE A 91 -8.92 2.24 -16.53
CA ILE A 91 -9.12 1.35 -15.39
C ILE A 91 -8.89 -0.11 -15.79
N GLU A 92 -8.31 -0.87 -14.89
CA GLU A 92 -8.21 -2.33 -14.92
C GLU A 92 -8.91 -2.88 -13.67
N PRO A 93 -10.24 -3.08 -13.74
CA PRO A 93 -11.00 -3.58 -12.61
C PRO A 93 -10.70 -5.06 -12.39
N MET A 94 -10.57 -5.43 -11.12
CA MET A 94 -10.24 -6.80 -10.72
C MET A 94 -11.01 -7.18 -9.44
N ASN A 95 -10.72 -8.30 -8.85
CA ASN A 95 -11.25 -8.67 -7.53
C ASN A 95 -10.22 -9.51 -6.76
N THR A 96 -10.49 -9.75 -5.48
CA THR A 96 -9.64 -10.59 -4.61
C THR A 96 -9.32 -11.93 -5.29
N GLY A 97 -8.04 -12.29 -5.32
CA GLY A 97 -7.51 -13.47 -6.01
C GLY A 97 -7.19 -13.26 -7.50
N GLY A 98 -7.64 -12.13 -8.09
CA GLY A 98 -7.31 -11.78 -9.47
C GLY A 98 -5.90 -11.24 -9.63
N THR A 99 -5.31 -11.41 -10.81
CA THR A 99 -3.99 -10.88 -11.16
C THR A 99 -4.06 -10.11 -12.47
N ILE A 100 -3.49 -8.91 -12.48
CA ILE A 100 -3.25 -8.12 -13.69
C ILE A 100 -1.78 -8.24 -14.05
N TYR A 101 -1.53 -8.55 -15.32
CA TYR A 101 -0.18 -8.74 -15.87
C TYR A 101 0.21 -7.50 -16.67
N THR A 102 1.30 -6.83 -16.27
CA THR A 102 1.88 -5.71 -17.02
C THR A 102 3.23 -6.09 -17.62
N ALA A 103 3.85 -5.18 -18.35
CA ALA A 103 5.18 -5.42 -18.92
C ALA A 103 6.26 -5.55 -17.82
N ASP A 104 6.17 -4.76 -16.74
CA ASP A 104 7.22 -4.65 -15.73
C ASP A 104 6.89 -5.35 -14.41
N PHE A 105 5.61 -5.59 -14.12
CA PHE A 105 5.17 -6.27 -12.89
C PHE A 105 3.83 -6.99 -13.08
N ASP A 106 3.56 -7.95 -12.22
CA ASP A 106 2.24 -8.54 -12.02
C ASP A 106 1.68 -8.04 -10.69
N LEU A 107 0.38 -7.71 -10.64
CA LEU A 107 -0.30 -7.25 -9.43
C LEU A 107 -1.47 -8.15 -9.10
N THR A 108 -1.46 -8.72 -7.89
CA THR A 108 -2.54 -9.59 -7.40
C THR A 108 -3.19 -8.96 -6.17
N LEU A 109 -4.52 -8.92 -6.13
CA LEU A 109 -5.26 -8.61 -4.92
C LEU A 109 -5.41 -9.86 -4.04
N VAL A 110 -5.10 -9.72 -2.76
CA VAL A 110 -5.25 -10.79 -1.76
C VAL A 110 -6.17 -10.31 -0.63
N ASN A 111 -6.76 -11.23 0.13
CA ASN A 111 -7.70 -10.87 1.19
C ASN A 111 -7.08 -9.99 2.28
N ALA A 112 -7.89 -9.07 2.83
CA ALA A 112 -7.61 -8.29 4.02
C ALA A 112 -8.86 -8.21 4.90
N LEU A 113 -8.68 -8.12 6.22
CA LEU A 113 -9.79 -8.00 7.18
C LEU A 113 -9.98 -6.54 7.60
N HIS A 114 -10.82 -5.85 6.87
CA HIS A 114 -11.15 -4.44 7.09
C HIS A 114 -12.50 -4.11 6.46
N SER A 115 -12.87 -2.85 6.39
CA SER A 115 -13.99 -2.35 5.60
C SER A 115 -13.49 -1.58 4.37
N SER A 116 -14.36 -1.39 3.39
CA SER A 116 -14.01 -0.67 2.15
C SER A 116 -15.12 0.28 1.68
N SER A 117 -16.12 0.47 2.51
CA SER A 117 -17.29 1.30 2.16
C SER A 117 -17.26 2.63 2.89
N THR A 118 -17.81 3.64 2.24
CA THR A 118 -18.17 4.92 2.85
C THR A 118 -19.70 5.02 2.88
N ASP A 119 -20.30 5.91 2.11
CA ASP A 119 -21.74 6.00 1.83
C ASP A 119 -22.19 5.02 0.73
N VAL A 120 -21.24 4.46 -0.02
CA VAL A 120 -21.48 3.45 -1.07
C VAL A 120 -20.56 2.23 -0.85
N TYR A 121 -21.00 1.08 -1.35
CA TYR A 121 -20.19 -0.13 -1.35
C TYR A 121 -19.07 -0.01 -2.40
N LEU A 122 -17.81 -0.18 -1.98
CA LEU A 122 -16.62 -0.03 -2.82
C LEU A 122 -15.80 -1.32 -2.97
N GLY A 123 -16.45 -2.47 -2.86
CA GLY A 123 -15.82 -3.77 -2.90
C GLY A 123 -15.24 -4.20 -1.55
N ASN A 124 -14.53 -5.31 -1.53
CA ASN A 124 -13.83 -5.80 -0.33
C ASN A 124 -12.47 -5.10 -0.18
N PRO A 125 -11.98 -4.95 1.06
CA PRO A 125 -10.60 -4.53 1.29
C PRO A 125 -9.62 -5.62 0.86
N ASN A 126 -8.46 -5.21 0.38
CA ASN A 126 -7.43 -6.12 -0.10
C ASN A 126 -6.03 -5.69 0.36
N GLY A 127 -5.16 -6.68 0.49
CA GLY A 127 -3.74 -6.47 0.34
C GLY A 127 -3.33 -6.58 -1.14
N ILE A 128 -2.16 -6.08 -1.46
CA ILE A 128 -1.63 -6.06 -2.83
C ILE A 128 -0.29 -6.79 -2.86
N ILE A 129 -0.18 -7.80 -3.70
CA ILE A 129 1.09 -8.42 -4.06
C ILE A 129 1.57 -7.77 -5.35
N VAL A 130 2.76 -7.19 -5.33
CA VAL A 130 3.45 -6.72 -6.53
C VAL A 130 4.63 -7.65 -6.78
N LYS A 131 4.59 -8.35 -7.92
CA LYS A 131 5.67 -9.22 -8.39
C LYS A 131 6.34 -8.57 -9.59
N PRO A 132 7.44 -7.82 -9.41
CA PRO A 132 8.17 -7.22 -10.51
C PRO A 132 8.81 -8.32 -11.38
N LYS A 133 9.05 -8.02 -12.66
CA LYS A 133 9.75 -8.96 -13.57
C LYS A 133 11.21 -9.17 -13.14
N THR A 134 11.78 -8.20 -12.43
CA THR A 134 13.10 -8.27 -11.81
C THR A 134 13.08 -7.60 -10.45
N GLY A 135 13.49 -8.31 -9.39
CA GLY A 135 13.52 -7.80 -8.02
C GLY A 135 12.64 -8.59 -7.06
N PRO A 136 12.60 -8.20 -5.79
CA PRO A 136 11.86 -8.89 -4.75
C PRO A 136 10.35 -8.70 -4.88
N VAL A 137 9.59 -9.70 -4.44
CA VAL A 137 8.13 -9.62 -4.34
C VAL A 137 7.75 -8.74 -3.13
N VAL A 138 6.87 -7.77 -3.36
CA VAL A 138 6.36 -6.86 -2.34
C VAL A 138 4.93 -7.27 -1.94
N TYR A 139 4.67 -7.32 -0.66
CA TYR A 139 3.32 -7.43 -0.10
C TYR A 139 2.96 -6.16 0.66
N HIS A 140 2.10 -5.34 0.08
CA HIS A 140 1.42 -4.26 0.77
C HIS A 140 0.17 -4.84 1.42
N MET A 141 0.14 -4.92 2.76
CA MET A 141 -0.95 -5.59 3.46
C MET A 141 -2.29 -4.82 3.38
N GLY A 142 -2.24 -3.53 3.01
CA GLY A 142 -3.39 -2.63 3.13
C GLY A 142 -3.77 -2.42 4.59
N ASP A 143 -5.00 -1.98 4.81
CA ASP A 143 -5.57 -1.95 6.15
C ASP A 143 -6.15 -3.31 6.48
N THR A 144 -5.68 -3.90 7.59
CA THR A 144 -6.09 -5.26 7.97
C THR A 144 -5.85 -5.53 9.45
N ASP A 145 -6.63 -6.43 10.01
CA ASP A 145 -6.24 -7.23 11.16
C ASP A 145 -5.41 -8.45 10.71
N MET A 146 -4.79 -9.16 11.65
CA MET A 146 -4.14 -10.44 11.35
C MET A 146 -5.20 -11.53 11.07
N HIS A 147 -4.94 -12.37 10.08
CA HIS A 147 -5.83 -13.46 9.71
C HIS A 147 -5.05 -14.70 9.25
N ALA A 148 -5.71 -15.87 9.33
CA ALA A 148 -5.05 -17.14 9.04
C ALA A 148 -4.59 -17.29 7.59
N GLU A 149 -5.28 -16.65 6.64
CA GLU A 149 -4.93 -16.69 5.21
C GLU A 149 -3.58 -16.01 4.91
N MET A 150 -3.05 -15.20 5.81
CA MET A 150 -1.68 -14.67 5.69
C MET A 150 -0.63 -15.78 5.52
N GLY A 151 -0.88 -16.97 6.11
CA GLY A 151 -0.02 -18.14 5.91
C GLY A 151 -0.05 -18.65 4.46
N LEU A 152 -1.23 -18.71 3.85
CA LEU A 152 -1.38 -19.11 2.44
C LEU A 152 -0.79 -18.06 1.48
N ILE A 153 -0.98 -16.77 1.78
CA ILE A 153 -0.39 -15.67 1.03
C ILE A 153 1.14 -15.78 1.05
N ALA A 154 1.72 -16.04 2.24
CA ALA A 154 3.16 -16.20 2.42
C ALA A 154 3.71 -17.41 1.65
N GLU A 155 3.04 -18.55 1.73
CA GLU A 155 3.46 -19.80 1.07
C GLU A 155 3.41 -19.68 -0.45
N PHE A 156 2.32 -19.12 -0.98
CA PHE A 156 2.07 -19.05 -2.43
C PHE A 156 2.86 -17.94 -3.11
N HIS A 157 2.82 -16.72 -2.56
CA HIS A 157 3.45 -15.56 -3.19
C HIS A 157 4.89 -15.32 -2.78
N LYS A 158 5.32 -15.84 -1.63
CA LYS A 158 6.68 -15.73 -1.07
C LYS A 158 7.21 -14.29 -1.06
N PRO A 159 6.47 -13.32 -0.48
CA PRO A 159 6.90 -11.93 -0.48
C PRO A 159 8.16 -11.75 0.36
N GLU A 160 9.09 -10.96 -0.17
CA GLU A 160 10.38 -10.66 0.46
C GLU A 160 10.35 -9.32 1.19
N ILE A 161 9.45 -8.41 0.75
CA ILE A 161 9.24 -7.11 1.37
C ILE A 161 7.80 -7.02 1.89
N GLY A 162 7.65 -6.72 3.18
CA GLY A 162 6.36 -6.47 3.81
C GLY A 162 6.13 -4.98 4.07
N ILE A 163 5.04 -4.43 3.55
CA ILE A 163 4.52 -3.11 3.90
C ILE A 163 3.38 -3.36 4.89
N VAL A 164 3.61 -3.03 6.17
CA VAL A 164 2.82 -3.54 7.29
C VAL A 164 2.14 -2.42 8.05
N PRO A 165 0.80 -2.39 8.16
CA PRO A 165 0.09 -1.40 8.94
C PRO A 165 0.32 -1.66 10.44
N ILE A 166 0.62 -0.58 11.21
CA ILE A 166 0.94 -0.67 12.63
C ILE A 166 0.20 0.38 13.48
N GLY A 167 -0.77 1.10 12.91
CA GLY A 167 -1.38 2.28 13.51
C GLY A 167 -2.28 2.02 14.70
N ASP A 168 -2.58 0.76 15.02
CA ASP A 168 -3.54 0.34 16.02
C ASP A 168 -4.98 0.83 15.66
N ARG A 169 -5.87 0.93 16.55
CA ARG A 169 -7.25 1.43 16.47
C ARG A 169 -8.05 1.03 15.20
N PHE A 170 -7.51 1.24 13.99
CA PHE A 170 -8.17 0.94 12.71
C PHE A 170 -7.53 -0.23 11.96
N THR A 171 -6.31 -0.59 12.31
CA THR A 171 -5.53 -1.70 11.72
C THR A 171 -4.86 -2.51 12.84
N MET A 172 -3.99 -3.43 12.48
CA MET A 172 -3.11 -4.04 13.49
C MET A 172 -2.33 -2.96 14.25
N GLY A 173 -2.21 -3.11 15.56
CA GLY A 173 -1.21 -2.40 16.34
C GLY A 173 0.13 -3.12 16.32
N ALA A 174 1.19 -2.48 16.81
CA ALA A 174 2.57 -2.97 16.78
C ALA A 174 2.74 -4.43 17.24
N ARG A 175 2.01 -4.86 18.27
CA ARG A 175 2.09 -6.23 18.81
C ARG A 175 1.47 -7.26 17.86
N ALA A 176 0.29 -6.98 17.33
CA ALA A 176 -0.41 -7.87 16.40
C ALA A 176 0.35 -7.99 15.07
N ALA A 177 0.81 -6.86 14.53
CA ALA A 177 1.62 -6.79 13.33
C ALA A 177 2.93 -7.58 13.46
N ALA A 178 3.65 -7.42 14.59
CA ALA A 178 4.87 -8.18 14.87
C ALA A 178 4.59 -9.68 14.99
N PHE A 179 3.49 -10.06 15.62
CA PHE A 179 3.08 -11.48 15.70
C PHE A 179 2.80 -12.04 14.30
N ALA A 180 2.02 -11.35 13.48
CA ALA A 180 1.71 -11.78 12.12
C ALA A 180 2.97 -11.92 11.25
N CYS A 181 3.87 -10.92 11.28
CA CYS A 181 5.13 -10.98 10.55
C CYS A 181 5.96 -12.21 10.94
N LYS A 182 6.16 -12.45 12.24
CA LYS A 182 6.97 -13.56 12.74
C LYS A 182 6.31 -14.93 12.51
N LYS A 183 4.99 -15.00 12.59
CA LYS A 183 4.23 -16.24 12.48
C LYS A 183 4.15 -16.74 11.05
N PHE A 184 3.94 -15.84 10.09
CA PHE A 184 3.55 -16.24 8.74
C PHE A 184 4.62 -15.95 7.68
N PHE A 185 5.48 -14.93 7.86
CA PHE A 185 6.32 -14.43 6.79
C PHE A 185 7.82 -14.59 7.07
N GLN A 186 8.59 -14.62 6.00
CA GLN A 186 10.06 -14.57 6.01
C GLN A 186 10.54 -13.33 5.26
N PHE A 187 10.02 -12.17 5.65
CA PHE A 187 10.41 -10.91 5.03
C PHE A 187 11.89 -10.62 5.21
N LYS A 188 12.56 -10.23 4.13
CA LYS A 188 13.93 -9.70 4.16
C LYS A 188 13.94 -8.24 4.62
N THR A 189 12.87 -7.49 4.29
CA THR A 189 12.70 -6.09 4.68
C THR A 189 11.25 -5.85 5.07
N ILE A 190 11.05 -5.13 6.16
CA ILE A 190 9.72 -4.77 6.67
C ILE A 190 9.65 -3.25 6.78
N ILE A 191 8.62 -2.65 6.18
CA ILE A 191 8.37 -1.22 6.21
C ILE A 191 7.04 -0.99 6.93
N PRO A 192 7.06 -0.43 8.15
CA PRO A 192 5.82 -0.08 8.83
C PRO A 192 5.15 1.12 8.17
N VAL A 193 3.82 1.09 8.12
CA VAL A 193 2.96 2.14 7.55
C VAL A 193 1.74 2.38 8.43
N HIS A 194 0.87 3.33 8.05
CA HIS A 194 -0.38 3.65 8.73
C HIS A 194 -0.20 4.09 10.18
N TYR A 195 0.85 4.90 10.48
CA TYR A 195 1.13 5.47 11.79
C TYR A 195 1.48 6.96 11.68
N GLY A 196 1.39 7.69 12.78
CA GLY A 196 1.85 9.09 12.89
C GLY A 196 1.00 10.12 12.13
N THR A 197 0.06 9.72 11.30
CA THR A 197 -0.70 10.62 10.42
C THR A 197 -1.79 11.37 11.17
N PHE A 198 -2.57 10.69 11.99
CA PHE A 198 -3.70 11.25 12.72
C PHE A 198 -3.41 11.24 14.22
N ALA A 199 -3.01 12.42 14.74
CA ALA A 199 -2.63 12.57 16.14
C ALA A 199 -3.76 12.15 17.10
N GLY A 200 -3.43 11.35 18.12
CA GLY A 200 -4.38 10.83 19.11
C GLY A 200 -5.29 9.70 18.60
N MET A 201 -5.21 9.36 17.33
CA MET A 201 -5.98 8.27 16.70
C MET A 201 -5.13 7.08 16.31
N LEU A 202 -3.88 7.32 15.91
CA LEU A 202 -2.92 6.28 15.52
C LEU A 202 -1.72 6.29 16.47
N ASP A 203 -1.00 5.17 16.53
CA ASP A 203 0.32 5.13 17.15
C ASP A 203 1.21 6.24 16.53
N PRO A 204 1.93 7.03 17.35
CA PRO A 204 2.60 8.23 16.87
C PRO A 204 3.84 7.94 16.02
N ASP A 205 4.46 6.78 16.22
CA ASP A 205 5.70 6.36 15.54
C ASP A 205 5.83 4.83 15.49
N ALA A 206 6.89 4.35 14.85
CA ALA A 206 7.16 2.93 14.69
C ALA A 206 7.95 2.29 15.85
N SER A 207 8.25 3.01 16.93
CA SER A 207 9.17 2.54 18.00
C SER A 207 8.70 1.27 18.69
N LYS A 208 7.40 1.16 18.99
CA LYS A 208 6.81 -0.06 19.57
C LYS A 208 6.97 -1.26 18.63
N PHE A 209 6.77 -1.05 17.35
CA PHE A 209 6.91 -2.11 16.35
C PHE A 209 8.37 -2.52 16.15
N GLN A 210 9.29 -1.55 16.06
CA GLN A 210 10.73 -1.84 15.99
C GLN A 210 11.20 -2.65 17.20
N THR A 211 10.74 -2.28 18.41
CA THR A 211 11.04 -3.04 19.62
C THR A 211 10.47 -4.46 19.56
N ALA A 212 9.21 -4.61 19.12
CA ALA A 212 8.56 -5.92 19.00
C ALA A 212 9.21 -6.78 17.90
N MET A 213 9.86 -6.18 16.90
CA MET A 213 10.53 -6.84 15.79
C MET A 213 12.07 -6.90 15.95
N ALA A 214 12.58 -6.75 17.17
CA ALA A 214 14.03 -6.84 17.42
C ALA A 214 14.64 -8.11 16.80
N GLY A 215 15.75 -7.95 16.07
CA GLY A 215 16.42 -9.02 15.31
C GLY A 215 15.91 -9.20 13.87
N HIS A 216 14.90 -8.43 13.43
CA HIS A 216 14.42 -8.40 12.04
C HIS A 216 14.80 -7.08 11.37
N HIS A 217 14.94 -7.09 10.05
CA HIS A 217 15.28 -5.89 9.28
C HIS A 217 14.05 -5.01 9.06
N VAL A 218 13.77 -4.12 10.03
CA VAL A 218 12.70 -3.11 9.94
C VAL A 218 13.30 -1.79 9.52
N VAL A 219 12.85 -1.27 8.39
CA VAL A 219 13.26 0.02 7.83
C VAL A 219 12.13 1.02 8.03
N VAL A 220 12.42 2.14 8.68
CA VAL A 220 11.51 3.27 8.86
C VAL A 220 12.05 4.43 8.01
N PRO A 221 11.62 4.54 6.73
CA PRO A 221 12.15 5.54 5.82
C PRO A 221 11.63 6.94 6.15
N LYS A 222 12.34 7.96 5.74
CA LYS A 222 11.79 9.31 5.67
C LYS A 222 10.87 9.42 4.45
N VAL A 223 9.86 10.28 4.55
CA VAL A 223 8.98 10.57 3.42
C VAL A 223 9.79 11.08 2.22
N GLY A 224 9.60 10.47 1.06
CA GLY A 224 10.29 10.83 -0.17
C GLY A 224 11.69 10.24 -0.33
N GLU A 225 12.21 9.53 0.67
CA GLU A 225 13.49 8.83 0.58
C GLU A 225 13.34 7.53 -0.20
N ALA A 226 14.01 7.45 -1.36
CA ALA A 226 13.99 6.26 -2.20
C ALA A 226 14.99 5.22 -1.68
N MET A 227 14.55 3.99 -1.54
CA MET A 227 15.34 2.84 -1.14
C MET A 227 15.56 1.92 -2.35
N ASP A 228 16.79 1.52 -2.61
CA ASP A 228 17.09 0.42 -3.53
C ASP A 228 16.81 -0.92 -2.83
N VAL A 229 16.00 -1.78 -3.46
CA VAL A 229 15.52 -3.05 -2.91
C VAL A 229 15.61 -4.17 -3.95
#